data_5da6356877805b48bd8df572633aaa87
#
_entry.id   5da6356877805b48bd8df572633aaa87
#
_cell.length_a   1.000
_cell.length_b   1.000
_cell.length_c   1.000
_cell.angle_alpha   90.00
_cell.angle_beta   90.00
_cell.angle_gamma   90.00
#
_symmetry.space_group_name_H-M   'P 1'
#
loop_
_entity.id
_entity.type
_entity.pdbx_description
1 polymer ?
#
loop_
_entity_poly.entity_id
_entity_poly.type
_entity_poly.pdbx_seq_one_letter_code
_entity_poly.pdbx_strand_id
1 'polypeptide(L)'
;MKASLMTFVGAASVLAASLTGASAQVLNLTGQFQCVRLCFASPPAFAYLTQADWELNLVNEAGVPSRGWIDYPGHIWVEAWNEGAFYSPDGMTIQFDNGTVWQRVIEVPVVAPVIRRHYRHYRPIASNG
;
A
#
# COMPACT_ATOMS: atom_id res chain seq x y z
N MET A 1 47.84 37.36 -4.43
CA MET A 1 47.36 37.17 -4.41
C MET A 1 46.53 36.45 -4.79
N LYS A 2 46.02 36.05 -4.69
CA LYS A 2 45.50 35.61 -5.18
C LYS A 2 45.12 34.38 -5.20
N ALA A 3 45.19 33.76 -5.24
CA ALA A 3 45.17 32.60 -5.33
C ALA A 3 44.23 31.92 -4.60
N SER A 4 43.99 31.92 -3.95
CA SER A 4 43.36 31.34 -3.11
C SER A 4 42.10 30.92 -3.39
N LEU A 5 41.43 31.21 -3.51
CA LEU A 5 40.27 31.01 -3.56
C LEU A 5 39.68 29.92 -4.10
N MET A 6 39.78 29.48 -4.78
CA MET A 6 39.16 28.64 -5.42
C MET A 6 38.86 27.47 -4.80
N THR A 7 39.32 27.09 -4.08
CA THR A 7 39.24 25.97 -3.52
C THR A 7 37.94 25.51 -3.13
N PHE A 8 37.27 26.13 -2.41
CA PHE A 8 36.19 25.67 -1.87
C PHE A 8 35.12 25.28 -2.73
N VAL A 9 35.11 25.52 -3.70
CA VAL A 9 34.10 25.26 -4.53
C VAL A 9 33.69 23.82 -4.58
N GLY A 10 34.51 22.93 -4.61
CA GLY A 10 34.15 21.61 -4.80
C GLY A 10 33.27 21.04 -3.77
N ALA A 11 33.38 21.49 -2.67
CA ALA A 11 32.66 20.96 -1.60
C ALA A 11 31.18 21.03 -1.82
N ALA A 12 30.77 22.05 -2.28
CA ALA A 12 29.38 22.24 -2.44
C ALA A 12 28.73 21.22 -3.30
N SER A 13 29.33 20.85 -4.29
CA SER A 13 28.71 19.95 -5.17
C SER A 13 28.41 18.64 -4.58
N VAL A 14 29.14 18.21 -3.72
CA VAL A 14 28.93 16.95 -3.16
C VAL A 14 27.63 16.87 -2.45
N LEU A 15 27.30 17.88 -1.76
CA LEU A 15 26.12 17.87 -1.04
C LEU A 15 24.92 17.74 -1.91
N ALA A 16 24.92 18.36 -2.96
CA ALA A 16 23.79 18.32 -3.82
C ALA A 16 23.50 16.91 -4.23
N ALA A 17 24.48 16.19 -4.51
CA ALA A 17 24.28 14.86 -4.96
C ALA A 17 23.61 14.00 -3.94
N SER A 18 23.96 14.13 -2.76
CA SER A 18 23.38 13.26 -1.79
C SER A 18 21.93 13.54 -1.62
N LEU A 19 21.52 14.72 -1.76
CA LEU A 19 20.17 15.02 -1.57
C LEU A 19 19.28 14.37 -2.58
N THR A 20 19.71 14.32 -3.76
CA THR A 20 18.85 13.79 -4.75
C THR A 20 18.52 12.38 -4.51
N GLY A 21 19.37 11.62 -4.01
CA GLY A 21 19.06 10.25 -3.86
C GLY A 21 17.99 9.96 -2.92
N ALA A 22 17.72 10.84 -2.12
CA ALA A 22 16.81 10.58 -1.12
C ALA A 22 15.38 10.54 -1.52
N SER A 23 15.05 11.04 -2.56
CA SER A 23 13.76 11.15 -2.73
C SER A 23 13.11 10.17 -3.35
N ALA A 24 12.26 10.06 -3.42
CA ALA A 24 11.62 9.55 -4.17
C ALA A 24 10.81 8.49 -4.57
N GLN A 25 10.46 7.65 -3.96
CA GLN A 25 9.67 6.68 -4.43
C GLN A 25 8.27 6.86 -4.01
N VAL A 26 7.29 6.70 -4.84
CA VAL A 26 5.90 6.78 -4.49
C VAL A 26 5.51 5.41 -4.00
N LEU A 27 4.94 5.34 -2.84
CA LEU A 27 4.51 4.08 -2.28
C LEU A 27 3.37 3.52 -3.13
N ASN A 28 3.38 2.26 -3.40
CA ASN A 28 2.36 1.64 -4.21
C ASN A 28 1.23 1.13 -3.32
N LEU A 29 0.08 1.73 -3.48
CA LEU A 29 -1.08 1.38 -2.67
C LEU A 29 -1.96 0.31 -3.30
N THR A 30 -1.59 -0.23 -4.44
CA THR A 30 -2.38 -1.25 -5.10
C THR A 30 -2.59 -2.44 -4.17
N GLY A 31 -3.80 -2.88 -4.04
CA GLY A 31 -4.09 -4.05 -3.24
C GLY A 31 -5.51 -4.08 -2.75
N GLN A 32 -5.77 -5.10 -1.97
CA GLN A 32 -7.08 -5.28 -1.36
C GLN A 32 -7.00 -4.78 0.08
N PHE A 33 -8.03 -4.10 0.50
CA PHE A 33 -8.11 -3.57 1.85
C PHE A 33 -9.40 -4.06 2.49
N GLN A 34 -9.44 -4.05 3.78
CA GLN A 34 -10.66 -4.39 4.52
C GLN A 34 -11.03 -3.21 5.37
N CYS A 35 -12.27 -2.82 5.32
CA CYS A 35 -12.73 -1.73 6.15
C CYS A 35 -12.87 -2.22 7.58
N VAL A 36 -12.30 -1.50 8.51
CA VAL A 36 -12.33 -1.89 9.90
C VAL A 36 -13.01 -0.87 10.80
N ARG A 37 -13.42 0.28 10.24
CA ARG A 37 -14.06 1.29 11.05
C ARG A 37 -14.95 2.15 10.19
N LEU A 38 -16.14 2.42 10.64
CA LEU A 38 -17.13 3.25 9.99
C LEU A 38 -17.32 2.83 8.55
N CYS A 39 -17.66 1.58 8.38
CA CYS A 39 -17.74 0.98 7.06
C CYS A 39 -19.12 1.16 6.43
N PHE A 40 -19.13 1.18 5.10
CA PHE A 40 -20.38 1.34 4.36
C PHE A 40 -21.00 0.00 3.97
N ALA A 41 -20.44 -1.09 4.44
CA ALA A 41 -20.98 -2.42 4.15
C ALA A 41 -20.67 -3.33 5.31
N SER A 42 -21.40 -4.43 5.37
CA SER A 42 -21.17 -5.41 6.42
C SER A 42 -19.91 -6.19 6.20
N PRO A 43 -19.28 -6.67 7.23
CA PRO A 43 -18.10 -7.48 7.08
C PRO A 43 -18.37 -8.64 6.14
N PRO A 44 -17.38 -8.99 5.33
CA PRO A 44 -15.97 -8.61 5.46
C PRO A 44 -15.60 -7.26 4.86
N ALA A 45 -16.50 -6.60 4.19
CA ALA A 45 -16.30 -5.21 3.77
C ALA A 45 -14.96 -4.96 3.08
N PHE A 46 -14.71 -5.65 2.00
CA PHE A 46 -13.45 -5.49 1.26
C PHE A 46 -13.53 -4.34 0.27
N ALA A 47 -12.42 -3.66 0.10
CA ALA A 47 -12.26 -2.58 -0.83
C ALA A 47 -11.02 -2.84 -1.67
N TYR A 48 -10.90 -2.18 -2.81
CA TYR A 48 -9.80 -2.44 -3.72
C TYR A 48 -9.24 -1.13 -4.25
N LEU A 49 -7.95 -1.10 -4.47
CA LEU A 49 -7.29 0.08 -4.96
C LEU A 49 -6.23 -0.33 -5.96
N THR A 50 -6.18 0.35 -7.10
CA THR A 50 -5.08 0.16 -8.04
C THR A 50 -4.44 1.50 -8.29
N GLN A 51 -3.14 1.50 -8.49
CA GLN A 51 -2.37 2.73 -8.64
C GLN A 51 -1.47 2.64 -9.86
N ALA A 52 -1.45 3.74 -10.61
CA ALA A 52 -0.52 3.88 -11.71
C ALA A 52 0.11 5.25 -11.52
N ASP A 53 1.35 5.27 -11.09
CA ASP A 53 2.05 6.51 -10.77
C ASP A 53 1.29 7.27 -9.69
N TRP A 54 0.71 8.39 -10.02
CA TRP A 54 -0.03 9.18 -9.03
C TRP A 54 -1.53 9.02 -9.14
N GLU A 55 -2.00 8.23 -10.09
CA GLU A 55 -3.43 8.07 -10.30
C GLU A 55 -3.93 6.82 -9.64
N LEU A 56 -5.13 6.89 -9.12
CA LEU A 56 -5.72 5.79 -8.38
C LEU A 56 -7.10 5.46 -8.92
N ASN A 57 -7.45 4.18 -8.84
CA ASN A 57 -8.82 3.75 -9.03
C ASN A 57 -9.20 3.01 -7.77
N LEU A 58 -10.33 3.38 -7.19
CA LEU A 58 -10.74 2.80 -5.94
C LEU A 58 -12.15 2.25 -6.06
N VAL A 59 -12.40 1.16 -5.36
CA VAL A 59 -13.77 0.64 -5.24
C VAL A 59 -13.96 0.42 -3.76
N ASN A 60 -14.92 1.08 -3.16
CA ASN A 60 -15.07 0.98 -1.73
C ASN A 60 -15.78 -0.31 -1.33
N GLU A 61 -15.96 -0.53 -0.06
CA GLU A 61 -16.53 -1.77 0.42
C GLU A 61 -17.99 -1.93 0.06
N ALA A 62 -18.64 -0.88 -0.36
CA ALA A 62 -20.00 -0.97 -0.85
C ALA A 62 -20.05 -1.14 -2.36
N GLY A 63 -18.91 -1.28 -2.99
CA GLY A 63 -18.85 -1.48 -4.44
C GLY A 63 -18.90 -0.21 -5.26
N VAL A 64 -18.73 0.94 -4.63
CA VAL A 64 -18.84 2.20 -5.36
C VAL A 64 -17.46 2.61 -5.87
N PRO A 65 -17.30 2.80 -7.15
CA PRO A 65 -15.98 3.14 -7.69
C PRO A 65 -15.71 4.62 -7.67
N SER A 66 -14.46 4.97 -7.68
CA SER A 66 -14.05 6.35 -7.86
C SER A 66 -12.65 6.41 -8.40
N ARG A 67 -12.32 7.51 -9.03
CA ARG A 67 -10.95 7.79 -9.36
C ARG A 67 -10.40 8.66 -8.27
N GLY A 68 -9.11 8.65 -8.14
CA GLY A 68 -8.45 9.49 -7.18
C GLY A 68 -7.01 9.69 -7.57
N TRP A 69 -6.27 10.37 -6.72
CA TRP A 69 -4.84 10.56 -6.99
C TRP A 69 -4.14 10.89 -5.69
N ILE A 70 -2.82 10.70 -5.71
CA ILE A 70 -2.00 11.08 -4.59
C ILE A 70 -1.71 12.55 -4.81
N ASP A 71 -2.33 13.42 -4.04
CA ASP A 71 -2.17 14.85 -4.24
C ASP A 71 -0.92 15.36 -3.54
N TYR A 72 -0.43 14.66 -2.54
CA TYR A 72 0.91 14.90 -2.01
C TYR A 72 1.29 13.66 -1.19
N PRO A 73 2.54 13.45 -0.90
CA PRO A 73 2.98 12.23 -0.23
C PRO A 73 2.24 12.00 1.08
N GLY A 74 1.67 10.82 1.21
CA GLY A 74 0.92 10.48 2.40
C GLY A 74 -0.57 10.78 2.32
N HIS A 75 -1.02 11.40 1.24
CA HIS A 75 -2.39 11.84 1.16
C HIS A 75 -2.97 11.55 -0.21
N ILE A 76 -4.25 11.18 -0.26
CA ILE A 76 -4.93 10.94 -1.52
C ILE A 76 -6.23 11.72 -1.54
N TRP A 77 -6.66 12.05 -2.72
CA TRP A 77 -7.96 12.67 -2.94
C TRP A 77 -8.82 11.71 -3.74
N VAL A 78 -10.07 11.54 -3.33
CA VAL A 78 -10.99 10.62 -3.99
C VAL A 78 -12.13 11.43 -4.56
N GLU A 79 -12.17 11.49 -5.87
CA GLU A 79 -13.05 12.41 -6.55
C GLU A 79 -14.54 12.18 -6.36
N ALA A 80 -15.02 11.01 -6.65
CA ALA A 80 -16.44 10.76 -6.58
C ALA A 80 -17.00 10.84 -5.16
N TRP A 81 -16.16 10.62 -4.17
CA TRP A 81 -16.59 10.66 -2.79
C TRP A 81 -16.34 12.02 -2.17
N ASN A 82 -15.66 12.90 -2.92
CA ASN A 82 -15.35 14.25 -2.47
C ASN A 82 -14.71 14.25 -1.10
N GLU A 83 -13.70 13.46 -0.94
CA GLU A 83 -13.02 13.42 0.34
C GLU A 83 -11.57 12.98 0.20
N GLY A 84 -10.79 13.28 1.20
CA GLY A 84 -9.40 12.90 1.20
C GLY A 84 -9.13 11.81 2.20
N ALA A 85 -7.93 11.30 2.17
CA ALA A 85 -7.51 10.29 3.14
C ALA A 85 -6.01 10.33 3.31
N PHE A 86 -5.56 9.94 4.48
CA PHE A 86 -4.13 9.79 4.73
C PHE A 86 -3.80 8.31 4.74
N TYR A 87 -2.62 7.97 4.23
CA TYR A 87 -2.18 6.58 4.31
C TYR A 87 -0.91 6.52 5.13
N SER A 88 -0.71 5.39 5.79
CA SER A 88 0.45 5.21 6.65
C SER A 88 1.69 5.03 5.80
N PRO A 89 2.87 5.34 6.33
CA PRO A 89 4.11 5.22 5.56
C PRO A 89 4.37 3.84 5.01
N ASP A 90 3.86 2.82 5.64
CA ASP A 90 4.05 1.46 5.17
C ASP A 90 2.92 1.03 4.23
N GLY A 91 1.95 1.89 3.97
CA GLY A 91 0.86 1.56 3.07
C GLY A 91 -0.14 0.58 3.61
N MET A 92 -0.11 0.32 4.90
CA MET A 92 -0.99 -0.70 5.47
C MET A 92 -2.34 -0.15 5.88
N THR A 93 -2.44 1.12 6.14
CA THR A 93 -3.66 1.73 6.65
C THR A 93 -4.01 2.97 5.86
N ILE A 94 -5.29 3.12 5.54
CA ILE A 94 -5.80 4.32 4.90
C ILE A 94 -6.93 4.84 5.78
N GLN A 95 -6.85 6.10 6.18
CA GLN A 95 -7.86 6.69 7.02
C GLN A 95 -8.49 7.86 6.29
N PHE A 96 -9.77 7.77 6.06
CA PHE A 96 -10.50 8.79 5.31
C PHE A 96 -10.97 9.91 6.23
N ASP A 97 -11.23 11.06 5.64
CA ASP A 97 -11.66 12.23 6.40
C ASP A 97 -12.94 11.98 7.18
N ASN A 98 -13.80 11.12 6.69
CA ASN A 98 -15.04 10.83 7.37
C ASN A 98 -14.89 9.82 8.50
N GLY A 99 -13.68 9.36 8.76
CA GLY A 99 -13.43 8.42 9.84
C GLY A 99 -13.36 6.97 9.43
N THR A 100 -13.66 6.66 8.18
CA THR A 100 -13.56 5.29 7.71
C THR A 100 -12.08 4.89 7.67
N VAL A 101 -11.80 3.69 8.10
CA VAL A 101 -10.42 3.18 8.10
C VAL A 101 -10.37 1.86 7.36
N TRP A 102 -9.42 1.77 6.44
CA TRP A 102 -9.15 0.54 5.71
C TRP A 102 -7.79 0.02 6.12
N GLN A 103 -7.68 -1.29 6.22
CA GLN A 103 -6.39 -1.94 6.47
C GLN A 103 -6.11 -2.91 5.37
N ARG A 104 -4.87 -2.96 4.92
CA ARG A 104 -4.47 -3.80 3.82
C ARG A 104 -4.59 -5.26 4.20
N VAL A 105 -5.15 -6.05 3.31
CA VAL A 105 -5.24 -7.47 3.52
C VAL A 105 -3.92 -8.09 3.11
N ILE A 106 -3.32 -8.82 4.00
CA ILE A 106 -2.05 -9.45 3.73
C ILE A 106 -2.29 -10.92 3.54
N GLU A 107 -1.82 -11.41 2.41
CA GLU A 107 -1.95 -12.81 2.17
C GLU A 107 -0.84 -13.57 2.81
N VAL A 108 -1.18 -14.53 3.58
CA VAL A 108 -0.19 -15.33 4.25
C VAL A 108 0.07 -16.55 3.41
N PRO A 109 1.30 -16.84 3.12
CA PRO A 109 1.65 -18.00 2.32
C PRO A 109 1.12 -19.24 2.98
N VAL A 110 0.53 -20.06 2.21
CA VAL A 110 0.00 -21.23 2.74
C VAL A 110 0.96 -22.34 2.77
N VAL A 111 1.27 -22.78 3.84
CA VAL A 111 2.21 -23.79 3.91
C VAL A 111 1.51 -25.02 4.11
N ALA A 112 0.40 -24.87 4.45
CA ALA A 112 -0.36 -25.94 4.69
C ALA A 112 -0.28 -27.12 3.83
N PRO A 113 -0.06 -26.92 2.69
CA PRO A 113 -0.07 -28.01 1.81
C PRO A 113 0.62 -29.13 2.38
N VAL A 114 1.46 -28.76 3.03
CA VAL A 114 2.26 -29.62 3.54
C VAL A 114 1.52 -30.55 4.28
N ILE A 115 0.75 -30.08 4.97
CA ILE A 115 0.06 -30.77 5.75
C ILE A 115 -0.73 -31.75 5.18
N ARG A 116 -1.28 -31.56 4.34
CA ARG A 116 -2.04 -32.39 3.88
C ARG A 116 -1.58 -33.48 3.41
N ARG A 117 -0.86 -33.82 3.28
CA ARG A 117 -0.35 -34.75 2.77
C ARG A 117 -0.34 -35.79 3.48
N HIS A 118 -0.55 -36.02 4.24
CA HIS A 118 -0.44 -36.95 4.96
C HIS A 118 -1.51 -37.53 5.25
N TYR A 119 -2.07 -37.39 5.00
CA TYR A 119 -2.96 -38.01 5.10
C TYR A 119 -3.34 -38.87 4.42
N ARG A 120 -3.12 -38.89 3.83
CA ARG A 120 -3.31 -39.66 3.18
C ARG A 120 -3.14 -40.72 3.30
N HIS A 121 -2.74 -40.70 3.73
CA HIS A 121 -2.53 -41.65 3.87
C HIS A 121 -3.01 -42.29 4.36
N TYR A 122 -3.29 -42.15 4.51
CA TYR A 122 -3.68 -42.88 4.87
C TYR A 122 -4.23 -43.72 4.65
N ARG A 123 -4.31 -43.57 4.26
CA ARG A 123 -4.75 -44.33 3.90
C ARG A 123 -4.96 -45.36 3.78
N PRO A 124 -4.86 -45.38 3.62
CA PRO A 124 -5.01 -46.35 3.37
C PRO A 124 -5.31 -47.21 3.60
N ILE A 125 -5.29 -47.11 3.74
CA ILE A 125 -5.50 -47.89 3.90
C ILE A 125 -5.89 -48.73 3.90
N ALA A 126 -5.93 -48.61 3.66
CA ALA A 126 -6.25 -49.28 3.61
C ALA A 126 -6.54 -50.20 3.43
N SER A 127 -6.47 -50.29 3.29
CA SER A 127 -6.68 -51.10 3.06
C SER A 127 -7.12 -52.02 3.20
N ASN A 128 -7.14 -52.22 3.26
CA ASN A 128 -7.48 -53.14 3.27
C ASN A 128 -7.84 -53.74 3.47
N GLY A 129 -7.84 -53.55 3.49
CA GLY A 129 -7.93 -54.04 3.60
C GLY A 129 -8.31 -54.38 3.63
#